data_f946d3dfd67641bf6962b1c3e2733f13
#
_entry.id   f946d3dfd67641bf6962b1c3e2733f13
#
_cell.length_a   1.000
_cell.length_b   1.000
_cell.length_c   1.000
_cell.angle_alpha   90.00
_cell.angle_beta   90.00
_cell.angle_gamma   90.00
#
_symmetry.space_group_name_H-M   'P 1'
#
loop_
_entity.id
_entity.type
_entity.pdbx_description
1 polymer ?
#
loop_
_entity_poly.entity_id
_entity_poly.type
_entity_poly.pdbx_seq_one_letter_code
_entity_poly.pdbx_strand_id
1 'polypeptide(L)'
;MSKKVTLSTLVVLNFIIYISLGLPDSILGSAWPSMRQSYGMGASQVSYLTTIMLLFSFFSSMLYTKIAKRLTVAQVILMSMLSVIIGLILMIVSSNPIVLFLCTPFMGIGQGAIDVTVNHFAAKHLPSSLMSLLHGFYGVGVSMSAAILTFFLSTFSSWRFAIGAIALFEILILLLIFVYRNHFAERDDVATEHEGNPDTVASQKFKLSHLINPVFYFFYAIEAVMGIFLATYYVENFQVNSAQAAFYTTLFWLGLMVGRFVTGALTRFMADRTIIYSHLGLLLLMSVTLFFPPGFYTMVTVFLIGLAMAPLYPLMMMLPNQMYPEPIAQKVISYNVGFSMLGILVFPLLFGALFKVMSFSIFPALILILTVILSGLAVLIAQQQKK
;
A
#
# COMPACT_ATOMS: atom_id res chain seq x y z
N MET A 1 -30.41 -26.09 -2.83
CA MET A 1 -31.08 -24.78 -2.94
C MET A 1 -29.99 -23.69 -2.94
N SER A 2 -29.61 -23.20 -4.14
CA SER A 2 -28.70 -22.06 -4.26
C SER A 2 -29.44 -20.81 -3.81
N LYS A 3 -29.15 -20.28 -2.63
CA LYS A 3 -29.59 -18.93 -2.26
C LYS A 3 -28.96 -17.96 -3.29
N LYS A 4 -29.82 -17.31 -4.10
CA LYS A 4 -29.38 -16.16 -4.92
C LYS A 4 -28.66 -15.19 -4.00
N VAL A 5 -27.34 -15.07 -4.18
CA VAL A 5 -26.52 -14.10 -3.48
C VAL A 5 -27.05 -12.73 -3.85
N THR A 6 -27.47 -11.95 -2.89
CA THR A 6 -27.78 -10.55 -3.16
C THR A 6 -26.45 -9.84 -3.42
N LEU A 7 -26.41 -8.99 -4.45
CA LEU A 7 -25.22 -8.17 -4.78
C LEU A 7 -24.66 -7.45 -3.53
N SER A 8 -25.54 -7.06 -2.59
CA SER A 8 -25.14 -6.43 -1.33
C SER A 8 -24.27 -7.33 -0.43
N THR A 9 -24.53 -8.64 -0.34
CA THR A 9 -23.70 -9.56 0.46
C THR A 9 -22.31 -9.71 -0.13
N LEU A 10 -22.18 -9.84 -1.45
CA LEU A 10 -20.89 -9.88 -2.14
C LEU A 10 -20.07 -8.61 -1.93
N VAL A 11 -20.71 -7.44 -2.03
CA VAL A 11 -20.07 -6.15 -1.81
C VAL A 11 -19.53 -6.06 -0.39
N VAL A 12 -20.34 -6.39 0.63
CA VAL A 12 -19.92 -6.36 2.04
C VAL A 12 -18.76 -7.32 2.31
N LEU A 13 -18.81 -8.54 1.78
CA LEU A 13 -17.72 -9.51 1.95
C LEU A 13 -16.41 -9.00 1.32
N ASN A 14 -16.47 -8.41 0.12
CA ASN A 14 -15.29 -7.84 -0.51
C ASN A 14 -14.73 -6.67 0.31
N PHE A 15 -15.56 -5.78 0.85
CA PHE A 15 -15.09 -4.70 1.73
C PHE A 15 -14.36 -5.24 2.97
N ILE A 16 -14.89 -6.29 3.59
CA ILE A 16 -14.25 -6.94 4.75
C ILE A 16 -12.90 -7.55 4.36
N ILE A 17 -12.81 -8.19 3.19
CA ILE A 17 -11.54 -8.76 2.70
C ILE A 17 -10.52 -7.65 2.43
N TYR A 18 -10.93 -6.49 1.88
CA TYR A 18 -10.02 -5.38 1.67
C TYR A 18 -9.54 -4.73 2.98
N ILE A 19 -10.38 -4.70 4.03
CA ILE A 19 -9.93 -4.32 5.38
C ILE A 19 -8.86 -5.29 5.87
N SER A 20 -9.10 -6.62 5.75
CA SER A 20 -8.14 -7.66 6.11
C SER A 20 -6.82 -7.50 5.34
N LEU A 21 -6.87 -7.21 4.05
CA LEU A 21 -5.67 -6.97 3.24
C LEU A 21 -4.83 -5.79 3.77
N GLY A 22 -5.47 -4.74 4.27
CA GLY A 22 -4.79 -3.55 4.80
C GLY A 22 -4.22 -3.73 6.22
N LEU A 23 -4.81 -4.62 7.04
CA LEU A 23 -4.42 -4.77 8.45
C LEU A 23 -2.94 -5.12 8.67
N PRO A 24 -2.29 -6.03 7.92
CA PRO A 24 -0.87 -6.37 8.15
C PRO A 24 0.11 -5.31 7.66
N ASP A 25 -0.27 -4.44 6.72
CA ASP A 25 0.66 -3.59 5.98
C ASP A 25 1.34 -2.51 6.83
N SER A 26 0.65 -1.93 7.81
CA SER A 26 1.23 -0.89 8.65
C SER A 26 2.03 -1.44 9.85
N ILE A 27 1.99 -2.75 10.12
CA ILE A 27 2.59 -3.36 11.32
C ILE A 27 4.09 -3.07 11.39
N LEU A 28 4.84 -3.45 10.35
CA LEU A 28 6.30 -3.34 10.35
C LEU A 28 6.77 -1.89 10.50
N GLY A 29 6.09 -0.92 9.86
CA GLY A 29 6.45 0.49 10.00
C GLY A 29 6.09 1.07 11.35
N SER A 30 4.86 0.87 11.80
CA SER A 30 4.33 1.49 13.03
C SER A 30 4.87 0.86 14.32
N ALA A 31 5.04 -0.48 14.34
CA ALA A 31 5.51 -1.20 15.54
C ALA A 31 7.04 -1.31 15.64
N TRP A 32 7.77 -1.06 14.54
CA TRP A 32 9.19 -1.30 14.46
C TRP A 32 10.03 -0.69 15.58
N PRO A 33 9.81 0.57 16.01
CA PRO A 33 10.57 1.15 17.11
C PRO A 33 10.54 0.32 18.40
N SER A 34 9.41 -0.32 18.71
CA SER A 34 9.25 -1.21 19.86
C SER A 34 9.70 -2.65 19.57
N MET A 35 9.36 -3.16 18.38
CA MET A 35 9.68 -4.52 17.97
C MET A 35 11.19 -4.77 17.91
N ARG A 36 11.94 -3.87 17.27
CA ARG A 36 13.38 -4.04 17.07
C ARG A 36 14.15 -4.24 18.36
N GLN A 37 13.71 -3.61 19.45
CA GLN A 37 14.32 -3.79 20.77
C GLN A 37 14.18 -5.22 21.26
N SER A 38 13.01 -5.83 21.09
CA SER A 38 12.75 -7.22 21.48
C SER A 38 13.55 -8.25 20.67
N TYR A 39 13.93 -7.87 19.43
CA TYR A 39 14.70 -8.73 18.52
C TYR A 39 16.19 -8.39 18.49
N GLY A 40 16.66 -7.37 19.23
CA GLY A 40 18.04 -6.90 19.19
C GLY A 40 18.47 -6.37 17.82
N MET A 41 17.56 -5.76 17.07
CA MET A 41 17.76 -5.33 15.69
C MET A 41 17.97 -3.81 15.59
N GLY A 42 18.71 -3.40 14.57
CA GLY A 42 18.93 -1.97 14.26
C GLY A 42 17.71 -1.30 13.62
N ALA A 43 17.60 0.02 13.78
CA ALA A 43 16.47 0.81 13.34
C ALA A 43 16.20 0.70 11.82
N SER A 44 17.26 0.67 10.99
CA SER A 44 17.16 0.58 9.53
C SER A 44 16.82 -0.82 9.00
N GLN A 45 16.90 -1.88 9.83
CA GLN A 45 16.75 -3.26 9.37
C GLN A 45 15.31 -3.63 8.97
N VAL A 46 14.32 -2.81 9.31
CA VAL A 46 12.95 -2.97 8.82
C VAL A 46 12.88 -3.02 7.29
N SER A 47 13.77 -2.32 6.60
CA SER A 47 13.82 -2.33 5.14
C SER A 47 14.08 -3.71 4.55
N TYR A 48 14.90 -4.54 5.20
CA TYR A 48 15.13 -5.93 4.74
C TYR A 48 13.87 -6.78 4.90
N LEU A 49 13.16 -6.62 6.01
CA LEU A 49 11.93 -7.36 6.29
C LEU A 49 10.83 -7.01 5.28
N THR A 50 10.61 -5.71 5.06
CA THR A 50 9.61 -5.23 4.08
C THR A 50 9.98 -5.62 2.66
N THR A 51 11.26 -5.60 2.31
CA THR A 51 11.73 -6.05 0.98
C THR A 51 11.47 -7.53 0.75
N ILE A 52 11.78 -8.39 1.73
CA ILE A 52 11.50 -9.83 1.62
C ILE A 52 10.00 -10.07 1.48
N MET A 53 9.19 -9.41 2.31
CA MET A 53 7.73 -9.49 2.23
C MET A 53 7.21 -9.11 0.84
N LEU A 54 7.68 -8.00 0.27
CA LEU A 54 7.30 -7.53 -1.07
C LEU A 54 7.76 -8.47 -2.18
N LEU A 55 8.96 -9.03 -2.10
CA LEU A 55 9.44 -10.02 -3.08
C LEU A 55 8.53 -11.25 -3.10
N PHE A 56 8.20 -11.79 -1.93
CA PHE A 56 7.30 -12.94 -1.84
C PHE A 56 5.87 -12.60 -2.26
N SER A 57 5.39 -11.39 -2.00
CA SER A 57 4.11 -10.88 -2.51
C SER A 57 4.11 -10.82 -4.04
N PHE A 58 5.17 -10.28 -4.64
CA PHE A 58 5.34 -10.21 -6.09
C PHE A 58 5.35 -11.60 -6.74
N PHE A 59 6.16 -12.54 -6.21
CA PHE A 59 6.18 -13.91 -6.74
C PHE A 59 4.85 -14.63 -6.58
N SER A 60 4.17 -14.44 -5.46
CA SER A 60 2.85 -15.00 -5.21
C SER A 60 1.81 -14.49 -6.21
N SER A 61 1.82 -13.18 -6.49
CA SER A 61 0.96 -12.54 -7.48
C SER A 61 1.23 -13.08 -8.90
N MET A 62 2.50 -13.26 -9.28
CA MET A 62 2.84 -13.85 -10.58
C MET A 62 2.41 -15.30 -10.73
N LEU A 63 2.44 -16.07 -9.64
CA LEU A 63 2.02 -17.48 -9.66
C LEU A 63 0.50 -17.63 -9.65
N TYR A 64 -0.24 -16.57 -9.39
CA TYR A 64 -1.70 -16.59 -9.29
C TYR A 64 -2.38 -17.22 -10.50
N THR A 65 -1.99 -16.86 -11.73
CA THR A 65 -2.56 -17.41 -12.97
C THR A 65 -2.47 -18.94 -13.06
N LYS A 66 -1.41 -19.54 -12.48
CA LYS A 66 -1.24 -21.01 -12.42
C LYS A 66 -2.08 -21.60 -11.28
N ILE A 67 -2.18 -20.90 -10.16
CA ILE A 67 -2.92 -21.33 -8.96
C ILE A 67 -4.42 -21.29 -9.22
N ALA A 68 -4.92 -20.23 -9.84
CA ALA A 68 -6.32 -20.01 -10.18
C ALA A 68 -6.93 -21.11 -11.08
N LYS A 69 -6.09 -21.76 -11.92
CA LYS A 69 -6.53 -22.93 -12.72
C LYS A 69 -6.87 -24.16 -11.88
N ARG A 70 -6.32 -24.27 -10.67
CA ARG A 70 -6.46 -25.48 -9.82
C ARG A 70 -7.35 -25.23 -8.60
N LEU A 71 -7.32 -24.02 -8.04
CA LEU A 71 -8.04 -23.66 -6.82
C LEU A 71 -9.19 -22.70 -7.14
N THR A 72 -10.24 -22.75 -6.32
CA THR A 72 -11.32 -21.76 -6.36
C THR A 72 -10.86 -20.45 -5.71
N VAL A 73 -11.53 -19.35 -6.03
CA VAL A 73 -11.31 -18.04 -5.41
C VAL A 73 -11.37 -18.15 -3.88
N ALA A 74 -12.38 -18.87 -3.34
CA ALA A 74 -12.49 -19.11 -1.90
C ALA A 74 -11.25 -19.80 -1.31
N GLN A 75 -10.73 -20.83 -1.98
CA GLN A 75 -9.56 -21.58 -1.51
C GLN A 75 -8.32 -20.69 -1.49
N VAL A 76 -8.10 -19.87 -2.53
CA VAL A 76 -6.97 -18.95 -2.57
C VAL A 76 -7.09 -17.92 -1.45
N ILE A 77 -8.25 -17.28 -1.25
CA ILE A 77 -8.45 -16.30 -0.17
C ILE A 77 -8.17 -16.94 1.19
N LEU A 78 -8.76 -18.10 1.49
CA LEU A 78 -8.59 -18.76 2.80
C LEU A 78 -7.14 -19.18 3.07
N MET A 79 -6.45 -19.74 2.06
CA MET A 79 -5.03 -20.11 2.18
C MET A 79 -4.14 -18.89 2.36
N SER A 80 -4.44 -17.80 1.66
CA SER A 80 -3.71 -16.53 1.78
C SER A 80 -3.86 -15.92 3.17
N MET A 81 -5.09 -15.83 3.68
CA MET A 81 -5.36 -15.36 5.05
C MET A 81 -4.68 -16.25 6.11
N LEU A 82 -4.75 -17.57 5.93
CA LEU A 82 -4.05 -18.51 6.84
C LEU A 82 -2.54 -18.28 6.83
N SER A 83 -1.93 -18.03 5.67
CA SER A 83 -0.52 -17.70 5.54
C SER A 83 -0.16 -16.43 6.32
N VAL A 84 -0.96 -15.35 6.18
CA VAL A 84 -0.77 -14.10 6.94
C VAL A 84 -0.89 -14.37 8.45
N ILE A 85 -1.92 -15.10 8.89
CA ILE A 85 -2.13 -15.43 10.31
C ILE A 85 -0.94 -16.22 10.87
N ILE A 86 -0.38 -17.17 10.12
CA ILE A 86 0.82 -17.92 10.53
C ILE A 86 1.99 -16.93 10.72
N GLY A 87 2.22 -16.01 9.78
CA GLY A 87 3.25 -14.97 9.90
C GLY A 87 3.07 -14.12 11.17
N LEU A 88 1.84 -13.67 11.45
CA LEU A 88 1.52 -12.88 12.66
C LEU A 88 1.74 -13.67 13.95
N ILE A 89 1.32 -14.94 14.01
CA ILE A 89 1.51 -15.80 15.18
C ILE A 89 3.00 -16.04 15.44
N LEU A 90 3.78 -16.38 14.41
CA LEU A 90 5.22 -16.56 14.54
C LEU A 90 5.91 -15.28 15.06
N MET A 91 5.46 -14.11 14.61
CA MET A 91 5.96 -12.82 15.08
C MET A 91 5.68 -12.59 16.57
N ILE A 92 4.52 -13.04 17.09
CA ILE A 92 4.13 -12.87 18.49
C ILE A 92 4.93 -13.80 19.42
N VAL A 93 5.08 -15.07 19.02
CA VAL A 93 5.60 -16.12 19.90
C VAL A 93 7.11 -16.15 20.01
N SER A 94 7.85 -15.50 19.12
CA SER A 94 9.31 -15.52 19.09
C SER A 94 9.92 -14.14 19.30
N SER A 95 11.12 -14.10 19.87
CA SER A 95 12.00 -12.92 19.88
C SER A 95 13.29 -13.18 19.09
N ASN A 96 13.37 -14.30 18.36
CA ASN A 96 14.53 -14.63 17.55
C ASN A 96 14.44 -13.88 16.20
N PRO A 97 15.46 -13.09 15.81
CA PRO A 97 15.48 -12.38 14.52
C PRO A 97 15.28 -13.29 13.30
N ILE A 98 15.80 -14.53 13.35
CA ILE A 98 15.64 -15.50 12.24
C ILE A 98 14.15 -15.81 12.03
N VAL A 99 13.39 -16.01 13.12
CA VAL A 99 11.95 -16.27 13.03
C VAL A 99 11.23 -15.07 12.47
N LEU A 100 11.63 -13.84 12.82
CA LEU A 100 11.07 -12.62 12.25
C LEU A 100 11.31 -12.55 10.72
N PHE A 101 12.51 -12.92 10.25
CA PHE A 101 12.77 -13.04 8.81
C PHE A 101 11.92 -14.12 8.13
N LEU A 102 11.65 -15.24 8.83
CA LEU A 102 10.77 -16.30 8.31
C LEU A 102 9.28 -15.92 8.30
N CYS A 103 8.84 -14.97 9.15
CA CYS A 103 7.45 -14.48 9.13
C CYS A 103 7.12 -13.73 7.83
N THR A 104 8.08 -12.94 7.32
CA THR A 104 7.84 -12.05 6.19
C THR A 104 7.48 -12.76 4.88
N PRO A 105 8.06 -13.91 4.50
CA PRO A 105 7.57 -14.74 3.39
C PRO A 105 6.11 -15.16 3.52
N PHE A 106 5.69 -15.61 4.71
CA PHE A 106 4.29 -16.01 4.93
C PHE A 106 3.33 -14.83 4.74
N MET A 107 3.68 -13.68 5.28
CA MET A 107 2.88 -12.46 5.09
C MET A 107 2.87 -12.04 3.63
N GLY A 108 4.02 -12.01 2.95
CA GLY A 108 4.12 -11.62 1.55
C GLY A 108 3.34 -12.56 0.62
N ILE A 109 3.49 -13.88 0.76
CA ILE A 109 2.74 -14.86 -0.05
C ILE A 109 1.24 -14.66 0.12
N GLY A 110 0.77 -14.51 1.37
CA GLY A 110 -0.65 -14.31 1.65
C GLY A 110 -1.16 -13.01 1.04
N GLN A 111 -0.49 -11.88 1.28
CA GLN A 111 -0.90 -10.57 0.77
C GLN A 111 -0.91 -10.51 -0.76
N GLY A 112 0.14 -11.02 -1.43
CA GLY A 112 0.20 -10.99 -2.89
C GLY A 112 -0.86 -11.84 -3.57
N ALA A 113 -1.14 -13.04 -3.03
CA ALA A 113 -2.16 -13.92 -3.62
C ALA A 113 -3.58 -13.40 -3.38
N ILE A 114 -3.89 -12.87 -2.18
CA ILE A 114 -5.23 -12.35 -1.88
C ILE A 114 -5.51 -11.07 -2.67
N ASP A 115 -4.53 -10.17 -2.80
CA ASP A 115 -4.70 -8.91 -3.53
C ASP A 115 -5.10 -9.15 -4.98
N VAL A 116 -4.35 -9.97 -5.71
CA VAL A 116 -4.67 -10.30 -7.11
C VAL A 116 -6.02 -11.01 -7.21
N THR A 117 -6.27 -11.99 -6.32
CA THR A 117 -7.51 -12.79 -6.35
C THR A 117 -8.75 -11.92 -6.17
N VAL A 118 -8.72 -11.04 -5.16
CA VAL A 118 -9.90 -10.22 -4.82
C VAL A 118 -10.10 -9.09 -5.82
N ASN A 119 -9.01 -8.51 -6.37
CA ASN A 119 -9.10 -7.53 -7.44
C ASN A 119 -9.74 -8.12 -8.71
N HIS A 120 -9.30 -9.30 -9.16
CA HIS A 120 -9.91 -9.99 -10.31
C HIS A 120 -11.38 -10.34 -10.06
N PHE A 121 -11.67 -10.93 -8.90
CA PHE A 121 -13.03 -11.28 -8.53
C PHE A 121 -13.95 -10.07 -8.48
N ALA A 122 -13.50 -8.97 -7.86
CA ALA A 122 -14.26 -7.74 -7.76
C ALA A 122 -14.49 -7.10 -9.15
N ALA A 123 -13.47 -7.07 -10.00
CA ALA A 123 -13.58 -6.53 -11.36
C ALA A 123 -14.62 -7.29 -12.21
N LYS A 124 -14.76 -8.61 -11.99
CA LYS A 124 -15.73 -9.46 -12.71
C LYS A 124 -17.16 -9.32 -12.19
N HIS A 125 -17.36 -9.10 -10.88
CA HIS A 125 -18.67 -9.19 -10.24
C HIS A 125 -19.25 -7.88 -9.73
N LEU A 126 -18.41 -6.83 -9.58
CA LEU A 126 -18.81 -5.57 -9.00
C LEU A 126 -18.76 -4.44 -10.03
N PRO A 127 -19.65 -3.46 -9.93
CA PRO A 127 -19.58 -2.26 -10.76
C PRO A 127 -18.25 -1.52 -10.54
N SER A 128 -17.70 -0.93 -11.61
CA SER A 128 -16.44 -0.18 -11.57
C SER A 128 -16.44 0.98 -10.54
N SER A 129 -17.62 1.56 -10.26
CA SER A 129 -17.78 2.59 -9.22
C SER A 129 -17.46 2.10 -7.81
N LEU A 130 -17.58 0.79 -7.55
CA LEU A 130 -17.23 0.19 -6.25
C LEU A 130 -15.75 -0.14 -6.12
N MET A 131 -15.00 -0.24 -7.21
CA MET A 131 -13.55 -0.55 -7.17
C MET A 131 -12.78 0.53 -6.40
N SER A 132 -13.04 1.82 -6.67
CA SER A 132 -12.41 2.91 -5.90
C SER A 132 -12.76 2.85 -4.41
N LEU A 133 -14.00 2.46 -4.08
CA LEU A 133 -14.44 2.33 -2.71
C LEU A 133 -13.77 1.14 -2.01
N LEU A 134 -13.56 0.02 -2.70
CA LEU A 134 -12.81 -1.13 -2.19
C LEU A 134 -11.37 -0.73 -1.75
N HIS A 135 -10.66 0.00 -2.60
CA HIS A 135 -9.33 0.53 -2.22
C HIS A 135 -9.39 1.55 -1.05
N GLY A 136 -10.51 2.25 -0.88
CA GLY A 136 -10.78 3.04 0.32
C GLY A 136 -10.86 2.17 1.57
N PHE A 137 -11.53 1.02 1.51
CA PHE A 137 -11.61 0.06 2.62
C PHE A 137 -10.28 -0.62 2.95
N TYR A 138 -9.39 -0.83 1.99
CA TYR A 138 -8.00 -1.16 2.26
C TYR A 138 -7.33 -0.09 3.15
N GLY A 139 -7.50 1.18 2.82
CA GLY A 139 -7.02 2.31 3.65
C GLY A 139 -7.60 2.30 5.06
N VAL A 140 -8.87 1.89 5.24
CA VAL A 140 -9.48 1.66 6.57
C VAL A 140 -8.69 0.59 7.33
N GLY A 141 -8.38 -0.55 6.70
CA GLY A 141 -7.59 -1.63 7.32
C GLY A 141 -6.21 -1.17 7.78
N VAL A 142 -5.46 -0.47 6.92
CA VAL A 142 -4.14 0.07 7.25
C VAL A 142 -4.20 1.06 8.41
N SER A 143 -5.16 2.00 8.39
CA SER A 143 -5.34 3.00 9.44
C SER A 143 -5.77 2.36 10.77
N MET A 144 -6.65 1.36 10.71
CA MET A 144 -7.12 0.61 11.88
C MET A 144 -5.98 -0.16 12.53
N SER A 145 -5.12 -0.81 11.76
CA SER A 145 -3.93 -1.50 12.26
C SER A 145 -3.00 -0.55 13.02
N ALA A 146 -2.67 0.59 12.45
CA ALA A 146 -1.84 1.60 13.10
C ALA A 146 -2.49 2.14 14.38
N ALA A 147 -3.83 2.32 14.39
CA ALA A 147 -4.59 2.75 15.57
C ALA A 147 -4.59 1.67 16.67
N ILE A 148 -4.77 0.40 16.32
CA ILE A 148 -4.65 -0.74 17.26
C ILE A 148 -3.26 -0.75 17.90
N LEU A 149 -2.20 -0.60 17.10
CA LEU A 149 -0.83 -0.51 17.60
C LEU A 149 -0.66 0.67 18.57
N THR A 150 -1.14 1.84 18.22
CA THR A 150 -1.11 3.03 19.10
C THR A 150 -1.79 2.74 20.44
N PHE A 151 -3.00 2.18 20.41
CA PHE A 151 -3.76 1.84 21.61
C PHE A 151 -3.02 0.86 22.53
N PHE A 152 -2.55 -0.26 21.99
CA PHE A 152 -1.88 -1.27 22.80
C PHE A 152 -0.49 -0.82 23.30
N LEU A 153 0.23 -0.02 22.51
CA LEU A 153 1.50 0.57 22.95
C LEU A 153 1.30 1.61 24.06
N SER A 154 0.26 2.44 23.96
CA SER A 154 -0.03 3.46 24.98
C SER A 154 -0.56 2.86 26.27
N THR A 155 -1.39 1.81 26.21
CA THR A 155 -2.08 1.24 27.38
C THR A 155 -1.29 0.12 28.06
N PHE A 156 -0.64 -0.73 27.26
CA PHE A 156 0.02 -1.96 27.76
C PHE A 156 1.52 -1.98 27.48
N SER A 157 2.05 -0.97 26.80
CA SER A 157 3.47 -0.92 26.35
C SER A 157 3.90 -2.18 25.57
N SER A 158 2.96 -2.82 24.87
CA SER A 158 3.19 -4.13 24.24
C SER A 158 2.72 -4.14 22.77
N TRP A 159 3.68 -4.20 21.86
CA TRP A 159 3.42 -4.44 20.45
C TRP A 159 2.86 -5.85 20.17
N ARG A 160 3.20 -6.85 21.03
CA ARG A 160 2.69 -8.21 20.87
C ARG A 160 1.19 -8.30 21.07
N PHE A 161 0.64 -7.58 22.04
CA PHE A 161 -0.82 -7.52 22.22
C PHE A 161 -1.51 -6.86 21.02
N ALA A 162 -0.90 -5.84 20.43
CA ALA A 162 -1.44 -5.21 19.23
C ALA A 162 -1.48 -6.18 18.05
N ILE A 163 -0.36 -6.87 17.77
CA ILE A 163 -0.31 -7.88 16.69
C ILE A 163 -1.25 -9.05 17.02
N GLY A 164 -1.38 -9.44 18.28
CA GLY A 164 -2.35 -10.45 18.71
C GLY A 164 -3.81 -10.06 18.45
N ALA A 165 -4.16 -8.80 18.69
CA ALA A 165 -5.47 -8.28 18.34
C ALA A 165 -5.71 -8.30 16.82
N ILE A 166 -4.71 -7.89 16.02
CA ILE A 166 -4.79 -7.93 14.55
C ILE A 166 -4.94 -9.39 14.07
N ALA A 167 -4.15 -10.32 14.61
CA ALA A 167 -4.26 -11.73 14.29
C ALA A 167 -5.65 -12.30 14.64
N LEU A 168 -6.23 -11.88 15.77
CA LEU A 168 -7.59 -12.24 16.14
C LEU A 168 -8.62 -11.72 15.12
N PHE A 169 -8.51 -10.46 14.69
CA PHE A 169 -9.36 -9.92 13.62
C PHE A 169 -9.22 -10.73 12.33
N GLU A 170 -8.00 -11.06 11.91
CA GLU A 170 -7.76 -11.89 10.73
C GLU A 170 -8.40 -13.28 10.86
N ILE A 171 -8.31 -13.92 12.04
CA ILE A 171 -8.97 -15.21 12.31
C ILE A 171 -10.49 -15.07 12.23
N LEU A 172 -11.08 -14.02 12.79
CA LEU A 172 -12.53 -13.80 12.73
C LEU A 172 -12.99 -13.58 11.29
N ILE A 173 -12.24 -12.81 10.49
CA ILE A 173 -12.56 -12.59 9.07
C ILE A 173 -12.38 -13.89 8.29
N LEU A 174 -11.32 -14.67 8.55
CA LEU A 174 -11.11 -15.98 7.92
C LEU A 174 -12.30 -16.92 8.20
N LEU A 175 -12.78 -16.99 9.45
CA LEU A 175 -13.95 -17.80 9.82
C LEU A 175 -15.22 -17.31 9.11
N LEU A 176 -15.40 -15.98 9.02
CA LEU A 176 -16.52 -15.40 8.28
C LEU A 176 -16.47 -15.82 6.79
N ILE A 177 -15.32 -15.64 6.13
CA ILE A 177 -15.15 -16.03 4.73
C ILE A 177 -15.30 -17.53 4.55
N PHE A 178 -14.83 -18.35 5.50
CA PHE A 178 -15.04 -19.80 5.47
C PHE A 178 -16.54 -20.18 5.51
N VAL A 179 -17.35 -19.53 6.33
CA VAL A 179 -18.82 -19.72 6.36
C VAL A 179 -19.45 -19.33 5.03
N TYR A 180 -19.01 -18.22 4.44
CA TYR A 180 -19.54 -17.68 3.19
C TYR A 180 -18.77 -18.15 1.94
N ARG A 181 -17.89 -19.15 2.02
CA ARG A 181 -17.01 -19.60 0.92
C ARG A 181 -17.73 -19.98 -0.37
N ASN A 182 -18.99 -20.41 -0.27
CA ASN A 182 -19.79 -20.77 -1.44
C ASN A 182 -20.07 -19.58 -2.38
N HIS A 183 -19.87 -18.34 -1.90
CA HIS A 183 -20.02 -17.13 -2.69
C HIS A 183 -18.81 -16.89 -3.59
N PHE A 184 -17.68 -17.52 -3.29
CA PHE A 184 -16.41 -17.47 -3.98
C PHE A 184 -16.00 -18.85 -4.52
N ALA A 185 -16.99 -19.72 -4.81
CA ALA A 185 -16.72 -21.11 -5.19
C ALA A 185 -16.26 -21.29 -6.65
N GLU A 186 -16.31 -20.22 -7.45
CA GLU A 186 -15.82 -20.25 -8.82
C GLU A 186 -14.31 -20.38 -8.92
N ARG A 187 -13.82 -20.84 -10.08
CA ARG A 187 -12.42 -20.69 -10.48
C ARG A 187 -12.28 -19.45 -11.31
N ASP A 188 -11.14 -18.78 -11.16
CA ASP A 188 -10.88 -17.57 -11.94
C ASP A 188 -10.29 -17.95 -13.30
N ASP A 189 -11.03 -17.68 -14.38
CA ASP A 189 -10.61 -17.97 -15.76
C ASP A 189 -9.66 -16.86 -16.29
N VAL A 190 -8.59 -16.58 -15.56
CA VAL A 190 -7.56 -15.56 -15.92
C VAL A 190 -6.89 -15.80 -17.28
N ALA A 191 -7.16 -16.94 -17.92
CA ALA A 191 -6.41 -17.39 -19.10
C ALA A 191 -6.83 -16.74 -20.44
N THR A 192 -7.89 -15.90 -20.49
CA THR A 192 -8.46 -15.45 -21.77
C THR A 192 -8.39 -13.95 -22.03
N GLU A 193 -7.99 -13.12 -21.08
CA GLU A 193 -8.06 -11.68 -21.27
C GLU A 193 -6.76 -11.00 -21.77
N HIS A 194 -5.66 -11.73 -21.95
CA HIS A 194 -4.38 -11.16 -22.42
C HIS A 194 -3.99 -11.50 -23.86
N GLU A 195 -4.83 -12.19 -24.62
CA GLU A 195 -4.67 -12.26 -26.08
C GLU A 195 -5.45 -11.13 -26.78
N GLY A 196 -5.09 -9.89 -26.49
CA GLY A 196 -5.37 -8.77 -27.37
C GLY A 196 -4.74 -9.09 -28.73
N ASN A 197 -5.58 -9.11 -29.76
CA ASN A 197 -5.22 -9.41 -31.14
C ASN A 197 -3.93 -8.65 -31.55
N PRO A 198 -2.81 -9.33 -31.86
CA PRO A 198 -1.55 -8.66 -32.20
C PRO A 198 -1.62 -7.81 -33.46
N ASP A 199 -2.63 -8.04 -34.29
CA ASP A 199 -2.69 -7.50 -35.66
C ASP A 199 -3.25 -6.06 -35.76
N THR A 200 -3.76 -5.46 -34.69
CA THR A 200 -4.26 -4.08 -34.72
C THR A 200 -3.29 -3.02 -34.19
N VAL A 201 -2.09 -3.41 -33.79
CA VAL A 201 -1.05 -2.52 -33.23
C VAL A 201 -0.09 -1.96 -34.29
N ALA A 202 -0.53 -1.82 -35.52
CA ALA A 202 0.31 -1.22 -36.57
C ALA A 202 0.30 0.31 -36.46
N SER A 203 1.48 0.87 -36.16
CA SER A 203 2.05 2.16 -36.58
C SER A 203 2.35 3.25 -35.57
N GLN A 204 1.98 3.17 -34.29
CA GLN A 204 2.50 4.20 -33.36
C GLN A 204 3.68 3.67 -32.52
N LYS A 205 4.88 4.19 -32.81
CA LYS A 205 6.12 3.78 -32.10
C LYS A 205 6.09 4.32 -30.67
N PHE A 206 6.29 3.42 -29.70
CA PHE A 206 6.54 3.80 -28.31
C PHE A 206 7.81 4.67 -28.23
N LYS A 207 7.68 5.87 -27.63
CA LYS A 207 8.78 6.84 -27.51
C LYS A 207 9.31 6.84 -26.09
N LEU A 208 10.58 7.19 -25.90
CA LEU A 208 11.19 7.33 -24.58
C LEU A 208 10.45 8.36 -23.69
N SER A 209 9.86 9.38 -24.29
CA SER A 209 9.05 10.38 -23.60
C SER A 209 7.82 9.80 -22.88
N HIS A 210 7.29 8.65 -23.34
CA HIS A 210 6.18 7.97 -22.67
C HIS A 210 6.58 7.37 -21.30
N LEU A 211 7.89 7.20 -21.03
CA LEU A 211 8.40 6.70 -19.75
C LEU A 211 8.39 7.74 -18.63
N ILE A 212 8.12 9.01 -18.88
CA ILE A 212 8.07 10.03 -17.83
C ILE A 212 6.99 9.72 -16.79
N ASN A 213 5.83 9.22 -17.22
CA ASN A 213 4.75 8.82 -16.32
C ASN A 213 5.17 7.58 -15.47
N PRO A 214 5.68 6.47 -16.01
CA PRO A 214 6.27 5.38 -15.22
C PRO A 214 7.36 5.85 -14.24
N VAL A 215 8.24 6.76 -14.64
CA VAL A 215 9.28 7.32 -13.76
C VAL A 215 8.65 8.07 -12.57
N PHE A 216 7.55 8.78 -12.76
CA PHE A 216 6.79 9.36 -11.65
C PHE A 216 6.40 8.28 -10.63
N TYR A 217 5.90 7.13 -11.07
CA TYR A 217 5.50 6.03 -10.19
C TYR A 217 6.68 5.38 -9.45
N PHE A 218 7.84 5.32 -10.07
CA PHE A 218 9.06 4.88 -9.37
C PHE A 218 9.38 5.77 -8.16
N PHE A 219 9.31 7.08 -8.33
CA PHE A 219 9.56 8.02 -7.23
C PHE A 219 8.37 8.16 -6.27
N TYR A 220 7.15 7.75 -6.67
CA TYR A 220 5.98 7.74 -5.79
C TYR A 220 6.10 6.73 -4.64
N ALA A 221 7.15 5.92 -4.61
CA ALA A 221 7.53 5.09 -3.46
C ALA A 221 7.68 5.87 -2.14
N ILE A 222 7.63 7.21 -2.17
CA ILE A 222 7.56 8.09 -0.99
C ILE A 222 6.46 7.66 -0.01
N GLU A 223 5.31 7.16 -0.48
CA GLU A 223 4.22 6.65 0.36
C GLU A 223 4.70 5.46 1.21
N ALA A 224 5.36 4.48 0.59
CA ALA A 224 5.90 3.32 1.29
C ALA A 224 7.02 3.72 2.28
N VAL A 225 7.90 4.61 1.88
CA VAL A 225 8.99 5.13 2.74
C VAL A 225 8.42 5.83 3.98
N MET A 226 7.38 6.65 3.81
CA MET A 226 6.69 7.28 4.94
C MET A 226 6.07 6.22 5.86
N GLY A 227 5.34 5.25 5.31
CA GLY A 227 4.71 4.19 6.08
C GLY A 227 5.71 3.33 6.87
N ILE A 228 6.89 3.08 6.31
CA ILE A 228 7.91 2.21 6.93
C ILE A 228 8.76 2.96 7.97
N PHE A 229 9.15 4.20 7.70
CA PHE A 229 10.20 4.87 8.49
C PHE A 229 9.69 6.02 9.36
N LEU A 230 8.46 6.52 9.19
CA LEU A 230 7.97 7.69 9.91
C LEU A 230 8.05 7.52 11.44
N ALA A 231 7.54 6.40 11.97
CA ALA A 231 7.60 6.13 13.41
C ALA A 231 9.06 6.03 13.89
N THR A 232 9.89 5.31 13.15
CA THR A 232 11.31 5.14 13.48
C THR A 232 12.05 6.48 13.45
N TYR A 233 11.76 7.34 12.48
CA TYR A 233 12.33 8.68 12.39
C TYR A 233 12.07 9.49 13.67
N TYR A 234 10.83 9.54 14.15
CA TYR A 234 10.51 10.31 15.35
C TYR A 234 11.15 9.72 16.62
N VAL A 235 11.24 8.40 16.72
CA VAL A 235 11.90 7.75 17.85
C VAL A 235 13.41 7.98 17.84
N GLU A 236 14.07 7.76 16.70
CA GLU A 236 15.53 7.84 16.59
C GLU A 236 16.05 9.29 16.64
N ASN A 237 15.35 10.22 16.02
CA ASN A 237 15.82 11.60 15.88
C ASN A 237 15.39 12.51 17.03
N PHE A 238 14.20 12.25 17.62
CA PHE A 238 13.62 13.14 18.63
C PHE A 238 13.30 12.45 19.96
N GLN A 239 13.65 11.17 20.10
CA GLN A 239 13.37 10.39 21.33
C GLN A 239 11.89 10.35 21.70
N VAL A 240 11.00 10.47 20.72
CA VAL A 240 9.55 10.32 20.92
C VAL A 240 9.27 8.87 21.36
N ASN A 241 8.36 8.69 22.31
CA ASN A 241 7.99 7.33 22.71
C ASN A 241 7.27 6.57 21.58
N SER A 242 7.40 5.25 21.59
CA SER A 242 6.90 4.40 20.49
C SER A 242 5.39 4.50 20.27
N ALA A 243 4.59 4.74 21.31
CA ALA A 243 3.14 4.90 21.19
C ALA A 243 2.79 6.19 20.44
N GLN A 244 3.45 7.30 20.78
CA GLN A 244 3.26 8.58 20.09
C GLN A 244 3.75 8.52 18.64
N ALA A 245 4.86 7.83 18.38
CA ALA A 245 5.37 7.62 17.02
C ALA A 245 4.41 6.77 16.17
N ALA A 246 3.83 5.71 16.73
CA ALA A 246 2.77 4.92 16.10
C ALA A 246 1.51 5.75 15.84
N PHE A 247 1.16 6.67 16.75
CA PHE A 247 0.04 7.59 16.55
C PHE A 247 0.28 8.55 15.37
N TYR A 248 1.50 9.05 15.16
CA TYR A 248 1.83 9.85 13.98
C TYR A 248 1.65 9.04 12.68
N THR A 249 2.05 7.78 12.69
CA THR A 249 1.82 6.90 11.53
C THR A 249 0.33 6.62 11.32
N THR A 250 -0.45 6.48 12.40
CA THR A 250 -1.92 6.38 12.31
C THR A 250 -2.52 7.60 11.62
N LEU A 251 -2.10 8.80 11.99
CA LEU A 251 -2.58 10.04 11.38
C LEU A 251 -2.18 10.16 9.91
N PHE A 252 -0.97 9.71 9.55
CA PHE A 252 -0.54 9.66 8.15
C PHE A 252 -1.46 8.76 7.30
N TRP A 253 -1.71 7.53 7.75
CA TRP A 253 -2.61 6.61 7.03
C TRP A 253 -4.06 7.08 7.02
N LEU A 254 -4.52 7.69 8.11
CA LEU A 254 -5.85 8.29 8.19
C LEU A 254 -5.98 9.45 7.18
N GLY A 255 -4.95 10.30 7.07
CA GLY A 255 -4.89 11.37 6.08
C GLY A 255 -4.97 10.85 4.66
N LEU A 256 -4.21 9.78 4.36
CA LEU A 256 -4.25 9.12 3.05
C LEU A 256 -5.64 8.54 2.75
N MET A 257 -6.24 7.85 3.71
CA MET A 257 -7.58 7.28 3.58
C MET A 257 -8.64 8.38 3.33
N VAL A 258 -8.68 9.39 4.17
CA VAL A 258 -9.61 10.53 4.03
C VAL A 258 -9.39 11.24 2.70
N GLY A 259 -8.14 11.48 2.34
CA GLY A 259 -7.78 12.11 1.07
C GLY A 259 -8.28 11.34 -0.14
N ARG A 260 -8.24 9.99 -0.14
CA ARG A 260 -8.80 9.17 -1.22
C ARG A 260 -10.32 9.35 -1.36
N PHE A 261 -11.06 9.39 -0.27
CA PHE A 261 -12.50 9.66 -0.32
C PHE A 261 -12.81 11.10 -0.76
N VAL A 262 -12.07 12.07 -0.25
CA VAL A 262 -12.20 13.50 -0.63
C VAL A 262 -11.87 13.70 -2.10
N THR A 263 -10.84 13.05 -2.62
CA THR A 263 -10.47 13.11 -4.04
C THR A 263 -11.64 12.67 -4.93
N GLY A 264 -12.31 11.57 -4.59
CA GLY A 264 -13.47 11.09 -5.35
C GLY A 264 -14.63 12.12 -5.41
N ALA A 265 -14.76 12.99 -4.41
CA ALA A 265 -15.69 14.10 -4.44
C ALA A 265 -15.15 15.31 -5.22
N LEU A 266 -13.87 15.66 -5.03
CA LEU A 266 -13.23 16.81 -5.65
C LEU A 266 -13.18 16.72 -7.19
N THR A 267 -12.98 15.52 -7.75
CA THR A 267 -12.97 15.31 -9.21
C THR A 267 -14.28 15.67 -9.91
N ARG A 268 -15.37 15.85 -9.16
CA ARG A 268 -16.66 16.33 -9.69
C ARG A 268 -16.69 17.84 -9.89
N PHE A 269 -15.83 18.59 -9.20
CA PHE A 269 -15.85 20.05 -9.14
C PHE A 269 -14.57 20.69 -9.65
N MET A 270 -13.47 19.96 -9.71
CA MET A 270 -12.14 20.45 -10.05
C MET A 270 -11.49 19.56 -11.11
N ALA A 271 -10.73 20.16 -12.01
CA ALA A 271 -9.92 19.41 -12.98
C ALA A 271 -8.82 18.61 -12.26
N ASP A 272 -8.54 17.38 -12.73
CA ASP A 272 -7.52 16.48 -12.17
C ASP A 272 -6.16 17.18 -11.99
N ARG A 273 -5.75 18.00 -12.95
CA ARG A 273 -4.51 18.78 -12.87
C ARG A 273 -4.48 19.74 -11.67
N THR A 274 -5.58 20.44 -11.42
CA THR A 274 -5.67 21.37 -10.29
C THR A 274 -5.52 20.62 -9.00
N ILE A 275 -6.16 19.45 -8.87
CA ILE A 275 -6.04 18.57 -7.70
C ILE A 275 -4.59 18.10 -7.54
N ILE A 276 -3.95 17.59 -8.60
CA ILE A 276 -2.57 17.11 -8.56
C ILE A 276 -1.62 18.22 -8.10
N TYR A 277 -1.69 19.41 -8.70
CA TYR A 277 -0.75 20.50 -8.37
C TYR A 277 -0.99 21.09 -6.97
N SER A 278 -2.25 21.25 -6.56
CA SER A 278 -2.55 21.73 -5.20
C SER A 278 -2.06 20.76 -4.13
N HIS A 279 -2.17 19.45 -4.38
CA HIS A 279 -1.71 18.42 -3.45
C HIS A 279 -0.19 18.26 -3.46
N LEU A 280 0.49 18.40 -4.60
CA LEU A 280 1.95 18.48 -4.65
C LEU A 280 2.49 19.72 -3.93
N GLY A 281 1.82 20.88 -4.08
CA GLY A 281 2.16 22.09 -3.34
C GLY A 281 1.98 21.92 -1.82
N LEU A 282 0.87 21.29 -1.41
CA LEU A 282 0.63 20.93 -0.02
C LEU A 282 1.68 19.95 0.52
N LEU A 283 2.03 18.94 -0.26
CA LEU A 283 3.05 17.95 0.11
C LEU A 283 4.43 18.61 0.28
N LEU A 284 4.83 19.51 -0.64
CA LEU A 284 6.05 20.30 -0.52
C LEU A 284 6.08 21.13 0.77
N LEU A 285 5.01 21.86 1.03
CA LEU A 285 4.89 22.72 2.22
C LEU A 285 4.99 21.88 3.51
N MET A 286 4.24 20.77 3.57
CA MET A 286 4.23 19.92 4.76
C MET A 286 5.52 19.13 4.94
N SER A 287 6.22 18.75 3.86
CA SER A 287 7.53 18.08 3.96
C SER A 287 8.60 18.95 4.65
N VAL A 288 8.53 20.26 4.50
CA VAL A 288 9.46 21.19 5.19
C VAL A 288 9.26 21.15 6.70
N THR A 289 8.02 20.92 7.17
CA THR A 289 7.75 20.89 8.62
C THR A 289 8.35 19.67 9.33
N LEU A 290 8.70 18.61 8.59
CA LEU A 290 9.41 17.45 9.15
C LEU A 290 10.80 17.78 9.72
N PHE A 291 11.43 18.88 9.30
CA PHE A 291 12.72 19.29 9.84
C PHE A 291 12.67 19.84 11.27
N PHE A 292 11.50 20.18 11.76
CA PHE A 292 11.35 20.78 13.09
C PHE A 292 11.05 19.73 14.18
N PRO A 293 11.46 19.98 15.44
CA PRO A 293 11.12 19.09 16.56
C PRO A 293 9.61 18.87 16.70
N PRO A 294 9.16 17.68 17.09
CA PRO A 294 7.74 17.39 17.16
C PRO A 294 7.00 18.24 18.20
N GLY A 295 5.82 18.68 17.82
CA GLY A 295 4.90 19.46 18.65
C GLY A 295 3.43 19.18 18.25
N PHE A 296 2.48 19.95 18.74
CA PHE A 296 1.07 19.80 18.36
C PHE A 296 0.86 19.87 16.85
N TYR A 297 1.61 20.74 16.15
CA TYR A 297 1.56 20.87 14.69
C TYR A 297 1.92 19.58 13.94
N THR A 298 2.72 18.70 14.53
CA THR A 298 3.16 17.43 13.91
C THR A 298 1.95 16.54 13.57
N MET A 299 0.94 16.52 14.43
CA MET A 299 -0.29 15.75 14.19
C MET A 299 -0.97 16.22 12.90
N VAL A 300 -1.09 17.54 12.72
CA VAL A 300 -1.67 18.15 11.53
C VAL A 300 -0.80 17.91 10.30
N THR A 301 0.51 18.08 10.45
CA THR A 301 1.48 17.87 9.36
C THR A 301 1.43 16.47 8.79
N VAL A 302 1.56 15.44 9.63
CA VAL A 302 1.60 14.05 9.13
C VAL A 302 0.26 13.63 8.52
N PHE A 303 -0.86 14.10 9.08
CA PHE A 303 -2.18 13.92 8.48
C PHE A 303 -2.27 14.59 7.09
N LEU A 304 -1.83 15.84 6.97
CA LEU A 304 -1.85 16.58 5.71
C LEU A 304 -0.87 16.01 4.67
N ILE A 305 0.26 15.42 5.07
CA ILE A 305 1.15 14.69 4.17
C ILE A 305 0.42 13.48 3.56
N GLY A 306 -0.25 12.68 4.39
CA GLY A 306 -1.05 11.57 3.90
C GLY A 306 -2.16 12.02 2.96
N LEU A 307 -2.91 13.04 3.35
CA LEU A 307 -3.98 13.64 2.54
C LEU A 307 -3.44 14.16 1.21
N ALA A 308 -2.28 14.80 1.22
CA ALA A 308 -1.65 15.35 0.00
C ALA A 308 -1.19 14.25 -0.97
N MET A 309 -0.77 13.09 -0.49
CA MET A 309 -0.38 11.96 -1.33
C MET A 309 -1.58 11.24 -1.97
N ALA A 310 -2.74 11.28 -1.33
CA ALA A 310 -3.89 10.46 -1.67
C ALA A 310 -4.36 10.51 -3.14
N PRO A 311 -4.50 11.67 -3.79
CA PRO A 311 -4.95 11.77 -5.18
C PRO A 311 -3.85 11.46 -6.20
N LEU A 312 -2.57 11.52 -5.82
CA LEU A 312 -1.47 11.49 -6.77
C LEU A 312 -1.42 10.14 -7.52
N TYR A 313 -1.52 9.02 -6.80
CA TYR A 313 -1.48 7.70 -7.42
C TYR A 313 -2.66 7.47 -8.39
N PRO A 314 -3.94 7.58 -7.97
CA PRO A 314 -5.06 7.27 -8.85
C PRO A 314 -5.20 8.26 -10.02
N LEU A 315 -5.02 9.56 -9.81
CA LEU A 315 -5.19 10.54 -10.87
C LEU A 315 -4.09 10.45 -11.94
N MET A 316 -2.84 10.26 -11.50
CA MET A 316 -1.73 10.06 -12.45
C MET A 316 -1.86 8.75 -13.23
N MET A 317 -2.54 7.72 -12.68
CA MET A 317 -2.81 6.45 -13.38
C MET A 317 -3.82 6.61 -14.51
N MET A 318 -4.73 7.56 -14.40
CA MET A 318 -5.74 7.84 -15.44
C MET A 318 -5.22 8.72 -16.58
N LEU A 319 -4.15 9.50 -16.34
CA LEU A 319 -3.60 10.45 -17.31
C LEU A 319 -3.19 9.83 -18.65
N PRO A 320 -2.55 8.66 -18.74
CA PRO A 320 -2.18 8.06 -20.02
C PRO A 320 -3.37 7.88 -20.97
N ASN A 321 -4.55 7.54 -20.45
CA ASN A 321 -5.78 7.39 -21.25
C ASN A 321 -6.27 8.73 -21.86
N GLN A 322 -5.88 9.86 -21.25
CA GLN A 322 -6.21 11.20 -21.74
C GLN A 322 -5.13 11.75 -22.69
N MET A 323 -3.91 11.19 -22.62
CA MET A 323 -2.74 11.71 -23.34
C MET A 323 -2.40 10.94 -24.61
N TYR A 324 -2.68 9.65 -24.64
CA TYR A 324 -2.18 8.74 -25.66
C TYR A 324 -3.31 7.90 -26.25
N PRO A 325 -3.16 7.45 -27.51
CA PRO A 325 -4.03 6.41 -28.07
C PRO A 325 -3.99 5.14 -27.24
N GLU A 326 -5.10 4.40 -27.25
CA GLU A 326 -5.33 3.26 -26.39
C GLU A 326 -4.16 2.23 -26.30
N PRO A 327 -3.52 1.80 -27.42
CA PRO A 327 -2.42 0.83 -27.33
C PRO A 327 -1.20 1.36 -26.57
N ILE A 328 -0.91 2.68 -26.70
CA ILE A 328 0.20 3.33 -25.98
C ILE A 328 -0.18 3.55 -24.51
N ALA A 329 -1.41 4.02 -24.27
CA ALA A 329 -1.93 4.26 -22.94
C ALA A 329 -1.87 2.99 -22.06
N GLN A 330 -2.35 1.86 -22.58
CA GLN A 330 -2.31 0.55 -21.89
C GLN A 330 -0.87 0.13 -21.56
N LYS A 331 0.07 0.34 -22.49
CA LYS A 331 1.48 0.02 -22.26
C LYS A 331 2.11 0.93 -21.20
N VAL A 332 1.79 2.22 -21.20
CA VAL A 332 2.25 3.17 -20.17
C VAL A 332 1.69 2.80 -18.81
N ILE A 333 0.39 2.46 -18.72
CA ILE A 333 -0.26 2.02 -17.47
C ILE A 333 0.42 0.75 -16.92
N SER A 334 0.71 -0.22 -17.77
CA SER A 334 1.44 -1.43 -17.36
C SER A 334 2.84 -1.10 -16.81
N TYR A 335 3.55 -0.18 -17.45
CA TYR A 335 4.85 0.29 -16.95
C TYR A 335 4.72 1.09 -15.64
N ASN A 336 3.64 1.89 -15.45
CA ASN A 336 3.39 2.59 -14.19
C ASN A 336 3.34 1.62 -13.00
N VAL A 337 2.62 0.52 -13.15
CA VAL A 337 2.54 -0.53 -12.10
C VAL A 337 3.91 -1.15 -11.85
N GLY A 338 4.63 -1.54 -12.89
CA GLY A 338 5.97 -2.13 -12.76
C GLY A 338 6.98 -1.19 -12.10
N PHE A 339 7.01 0.08 -12.51
CA PHE A 339 7.89 1.09 -11.92
C PHE A 339 7.50 1.44 -10.48
N SER A 340 6.20 1.46 -10.14
CA SER A 340 5.73 1.62 -8.77
C SER A 340 6.27 0.49 -7.87
N MET A 341 6.11 -0.77 -8.29
CA MET A 341 6.63 -1.92 -7.55
C MET A 341 8.15 -1.87 -7.39
N LEU A 342 8.87 -1.48 -8.46
CA LEU A 342 10.32 -1.31 -8.41
C LEU A 342 10.71 -0.21 -7.42
N GLY A 343 10.00 0.91 -7.40
CA GLY A 343 10.22 1.99 -6.45
C GLY A 343 10.03 1.54 -5.00
N ILE A 344 8.91 0.87 -4.71
CA ILE A 344 8.61 0.35 -3.37
C ILE A 344 9.65 -0.69 -2.91
N LEU A 345 10.26 -1.42 -3.83
CA LEU A 345 11.33 -2.37 -3.52
C LEU A 345 12.67 -1.66 -3.25
N VAL A 346 13.02 -0.68 -4.10
CA VAL A 346 14.35 -0.04 -4.10
C VAL A 346 14.48 1.01 -3.01
N PHE A 347 13.49 1.91 -2.85
CA PHE A 347 13.63 3.06 -1.95
C PHE A 347 13.74 2.70 -0.46
N PRO A 348 12.99 1.76 0.10
CA PRO A 348 13.21 1.35 1.49
C PRO A 348 14.59 0.78 1.75
N LEU A 349 15.15 -0.03 0.82
CA LEU A 349 16.51 -0.56 0.92
C LEU A 349 17.54 0.57 0.84
N LEU A 350 17.41 1.47 -0.13
CA LEU A 350 18.31 2.61 -0.30
C LEU A 350 18.29 3.50 0.94
N PHE A 351 17.11 3.84 1.44
CA PHE A 351 16.96 4.69 2.62
C PHE A 351 17.45 4.00 3.89
N GLY A 352 17.14 2.69 4.04
CA GLY A 352 17.69 1.91 5.15
C GLY A 352 19.22 1.88 5.17
N ALA A 353 19.86 1.76 4.00
CA ALA A 353 21.31 1.85 3.86
C ALA A 353 21.84 3.24 4.20
N LEU A 354 21.18 4.31 3.73
CA LEU A 354 21.55 5.70 4.03
C LEU A 354 21.39 5.99 5.54
N PHE A 355 20.31 5.56 6.18
CA PHE A 355 20.12 5.77 7.62
C PHE A 355 21.16 5.06 8.49
N LYS A 356 21.68 3.92 8.01
CA LYS A 356 22.76 3.22 8.71
C LYS A 356 24.06 4.03 8.73
N VAL A 357 24.33 4.80 7.67
CA VAL A 357 25.57 5.58 7.52
C VAL A 357 25.41 7.01 8.03
N MET A 358 24.28 7.66 7.73
CA MET A 358 24.07 9.11 7.94
C MET A 358 23.10 9.44 9.08
N SER A 359 22.53 8.44 9.76
CA SER A 359 21.46 8.56 10.75
C SER A 359 20.07 8.94 10.16
N PHE A 360 19.03 8.87 11.02
CA PHE A 360 17.65 9.24 10.63
C PHE A 360 17.42 10.74 10.45
N SER A 361 18.38 11.60 10.84
CA SER A 361 18.26 13.05 10.66
C SER A 361 18.10 13.49 9.20
N ILE A 362 18.55 12.66 8.24
CA ILE A 362 18.39 12.97 6.79
C ILE A 362 17.00 12.65 6.25
N PHE A 363 16.11 11.97 7.03
CA PHE A 363 14.79 11.55 6.57
C PHE A 363 13.97 12.71 5.97
N PRO A 364 13.84 13.90 6.61
CA PRO A 364 13.11 15.03 6.03
C PRO A 364 13.68 15.49 4.69
N ALA A 365 15.01 15.52 4.56
CA ALA A 365 15.66 15.91 3.31
C ALA A 365 15.36 14.93 2.18
N LEU A 366 15.37 13.63 2.44
CA LEU A 366 15.04 12.61 1.47
C LEU A 366 13.57 12.71 1.02
N ILE A 367 12.63 12.92 1.95
CA ILE A 367 11.21 13.13 1.64
C ILE A 367 11.03 14.41 0.79
N LEU A 368 11.69 15.50 1.14
CA LEU A 368 11.64 16.75 0.39
C LEU A 368 12.20 16.58 -1.03
N ILE A 369 13.35 15.90 -1.19
CA ILE A 369 13.95 15.61 -2.50
C ILE A 369 12.98 14.79 -3.37
N LEU A 370 12.39 13.72 -2.82
CA LEU A 370 11.41 12.92 -3.57
C LEU A 370 10.20 13.77 -3.98
N THR A 371 9.71 14.64 -3.10
CA THR A 371 8.57 15.53 -3.38
C THR A 371 8.91 16.53 -4.48
N VAL A 372 10.12 17.12 -4.48
CA VAL A 372 10.60 18.01 -5.55
C VAL A 372 10.68 17.27 -6.88
N ILE A 373 11.22 16.05 -6.89
CA ILE A 373 11.32 15.23 -8.11
C ILE A 373 9.91 14.92 -8.64
N LEU A 374 8.98 14.49 -7.78
CA LEU A 374 7.59 14.23 -8.17
C LEU A 374 6.91 15.46 -8.76
N SER A 375 7.14 16.64 -8.15
CA SER A 375 6.59 17.90 -8.64
C SER A 375 7.16 18.27 -10.01
N GLY A 376 8.47 18.10 -10.20
CA GLY A 376 9.13 18.32 -11.50
C GLY A 376 8.62 17.37 -12.58
N LEU A 377 8.48 16.07 -12.27
CA LEU A 377 7.94 15.08 -13.19
C LEU A 377 6.48 15.38 -13.57
N ALA A 378 5.64 15.79 -12.62
CA ALA A 378 4.26 16.21 -12.91
C ALA A 378 4.20 17.40 -13.86
N VAL A 379 5.08 18.39 -13.70
CA VAL A 379 5.20 19.53 -14.65
C VAL A 379 5.62 19.05 -16.04
N LEU A 380 6.61 18.16 -16.14
CA LEU A 380 7.07 17.61 -17.42
C LEU A 380 5.95 16.82 -18.13
N ILE A 381 5.18 16.03 -17.40
CA ILE A 381 4.02 15.29 -17.94
C ILE A 381 2.99 16.27 -18.48
N ALA A 382 2.67 17.34 -17.78
CA ALA A 382 1.72 18.34 -18.23
C ALA A 382 2.19 19.12 -19.48
N GLN A 383 3.49 19.31 -19.65
CA GLN A 383 4.03 19.95 -20.88
C GLN A 383 3.89 19.03 -22.09
N GLN A 384 3.91 17.70 -21.92
CA GLN A 384 3.67 16.75 -23.01
C GLN A 384 2.22 16.75 -23.51
N GLN A 385 1.26 17.06 -22.63
CA GLN A 385 -0.15 17.15 -23.00
C GLN A 385 -0.47 18.38 -23.90
N LYS A 386 0.42 19.39 -23.92
CA LYS A 386 0.24 20.61 -24.72
C LYS A 386 0.83 20.50 -26.12
N LYS A 387 1.61 19.45 -26.39
CA LYS A 387 2.23 19.13 -27.70
C LYS A 387 1.46 18.05 -28.42
#